data_46c2f14598cb92d34f7950f4385408dd
#
_entry.id   46c2f14598cb92d34f7950f4385408dd
#
_cell.length_a   1.000
_cell.length_b   1.000
_cell.length_c   1.000
_cell.angle_alpha   90.00
_cell.angle_beta   90.00
_cell.angle_gamma   90.00
#
_symmetry.space_group_name_H-M   'P 1'
#
loop_
_entity.id
_entity.type
_entity.pdbx_description
1 polymer ?
#
loop_
_entity_poly.entity_id
_entity_poly.type
_entity_poly.pdbx_seq_one_letter_code
_entity_poly.pdbx_strand_id
1 'polypeptide(L)'
;MTFGKRVRQLRHAKEWSLRDLAAKVDVGFTYLSRVENERLNFGDYPSDALIHRLADALEADEEELLILAKKVPEPVKKRFLQRPDAFRAFASCDDATLDKLMAEIGQTPKPRKAKKKSK
;
A
#
# COMPACT_ATOMS: atom_id res chain seq x y z
N MET A 1 -0.54 7.44 7.86
CA MET A 1 -1.62 6.87 6.99
C MET A 1 -1.61 5.36 7.13
N THR A 2 -2.76 4.79 7.40
CA THR A 2 -2.88 3.35 7.50
C THR A 2 -3.62 2.81 6.28
N PHE A 3 -3.58 1.51 6.10
CA PHE A 3 -4.27 0.87 4.98
C PHE A 3 -5.76 1.21 4.98
N GLY A 4 -6.41 1.03 6.12
CA GLY A 4 -7.85 1.29 6.19
C GLY A 4 -8.20 2.73 5.91
N LYS A 5 -7.43 3.67 6.46
CA LYS A 5 -7.66 5.08 6.21
C LYS A 5 -7.45 5.45 4.75
N ARG A 6 -6.44 4.84 4.12
CA ARG A 6 -6.18 5.12 2.71
C ARG A 6 -7.31 4.59 1.83
N VAL A 7 -7.80 3.39 2.13
CA VAL A 7 -8.93 2.84 1.39
C VAL A 7 -10.14 3.75 1.51
N ARG A 8 -10.43 4.22 2.73
CA ARG A 8 -11.55 5.12 2.94
C ARG A 8 -11.38 6.42 2.16
N GLN A 9 -10.18 6.98 2.18
CA GLN A 9 -9.88 8.22 1.47
C GLN A 9 -10.13 8.05 -0.03
N LEU A 10 -9.64 6.96 -0.59
CA LEU A 10 -9.81 6.69 -2.01
C LEU A 10 -11.26 6.44 -2.36
N ARG A 11 -12.00 5.77 -1.47
CA ARG A 11 -13.41 5.51 -1.68
C ARG A 11 -14.19 6.82 -1.69
N HIS A 12 -13.92 7.71 -0.73
CA HIS A 12 -14.59 9.00 -0.67
C HIS A 12 -14.29 9.84 -1.90
N ALA A 13 -13.09 9.74 -2.44
CA ALA A 13 -12.74 10.48 -3.65
C ALA A 13 -13.58 10.03 -4.83
N LYS A 14 -14.04 8.78 -4.84
CA LYS A 14 -14.93 8.28 -5.86
C LYS A 14 -16.40 8.55 -5.54
N GLU A 15 -16.67 9.09 -4.36
CA GLU A 15 -18.04 9.35 -3.90
C GLU A 15 -18.85 8.07 -3.79
N TRP A 16 -18.20 6.99 -3.39
CA TRP A 16 -18.85 5.71 -3.19
C TRP A 16 -19.15 5.47 -1.73
N SER A 17 -20.28 4.81 -1.47
CA SER A 17 -20.58 4.33 -0.14
C SER A 17 -19.73 3.09 0.14
N LEU A 18 -19.72 2.68 1.40
CA LEU A 18 -19.02 1.46 1.77
C LEU A 18 -19.64 0.25 1.05
N ARG A 19 -20.96 0.24 0.91
CA ARG A 19 -21.64 -0.84 0.20
C ARG A 19 -21.29 -0.87 -1.28
N ASP A 20 -21.12 0.33 -1.88
CA ASP A 20 -20.72 0.41 -3.27
C ASP A 20 -19.36 -0.25 -3.49
N LEU A 21 -18.40 0.08 -2.64
CA LEU A 21 -17.07 -0.49 -2.78
C LEU A 21 -17.07 -1.99 -2.49
N ALA A 22 -17.81 -2.41 -1.46
CA ALA A 22 -17.87 -3.82 -1.11
C ALA A 22 -18.37 -4.65 -2.31
N ALA A 23 -19.38 -4.16 -3.01
CA ALA A 23 -19.89 -4.84 -4.18
C ALA A 23 -18.87 -4.90 -5.30
N LYS A 24 -18.13 -3.80 -5.50
CA LYS A 24 -17.16 -3.74 -6.59
C LYS A 24 -15.98 -4.67 -6.39
N VAL A 25 -15.60 -4.91 -5.14
CA VAL A 25 -14.47 -5.79 -4.87
C VAL A 25 -14.89 -7.15 -4.32
N ASP A 26 -16.20 -7.41 -4.38
CA ASP A 26 -16.75 -8.73 -4.06
C ASP A 26 -16.43 -9.22 -2.66
N VAL A 27 -16.67 -8.36 -1.67
CA VAL A 27 -16.54 -8.76 -0.27
C VAL A 27 -17.77 -8.27 0.49
N GLY A 28 -17.96 -8.79 1.67
CA GLY A 28 -19.09 -8.39 2.50
C GLY A 28 -18.89 -6.99 3.08
N PHE A 29 -20.01 -6.30 3.25
CA PHE A 29 -20.01 -4.95 3.81
C PHE A 29 -19.36 -4.93 5.20
N THR A 30 -19.73 -5.87 6.05
CA THR A 30 -19.21 -5.91 7.42
C THR A 30 -17.69 -6.08 7.43
N TYR A 31 -17.21 -6.97 6.55
CA TYR A 31 -15.77 -7.18 6.46
C TYR A 31 -15.05 -5.92 6.01
N LEU A 32 -15.56 -5.26 4.96
CA LEU A 32 -14.91 -4.06 4.45
C LEU A 32 -14.95 -2.94 5.49
N SER A 33 -16.04 -2.85 6.25
CA SER A 33 -16.14 -1.88 7.34
C SER A 33 -15.02 -2.10 8.35
N ARG A 34 -14.75 -3.36 8.70
CA ARG A 34 -13.68 -3.66 9.64
C ARG A 34 -12.31 -3.33 9.06
N VAL A 35 -12.13 -3.55 7.76
CA VAL A 35 -10.88 -3.16 7.11
C VAL A 35 -10.64 -1.66 7.25
N GLU A 36 -11.64 -0.85 6.91
CA GLU A 36 -11.48 0.60 6.94
C GLU A 36 -11.29 1.12 8.36
N ASN A 37 -11.91 0.48 9.33
CA ASN A 37 -11.81 0.89 10.72
C ASN A 37 -10.70 0.18 11.48
N GLU A 38 -9.93 -0.64 10.78
CA GLU A 38 -8.77 -1.32 11.34
C GLU A 38 -9.13 -2.20 12.54
N ARG A 39 -10.21 -2.93 12.39
CA ARG A 39 -10.71 -3.82 13.44
C ARG A 39 -10.63 -5.27 13.01
N LEU A 40 -9.56 -5.62 12.31
CA LEU A 40 -9.36 -6.99 11.85
C LEU A 40 -8.62 -7.81 12.88
N ASN A 41 -9.07 -9.03 13.06
CA ASN A 41 -8.32 -10.00 13.85
C ASN A 41 -7.17 -10.53 13.02
N PHE A 42 -6.22 -11.20 13.68
CA PHE A 42 -5.00 -11.63 13.04
C PHE A 42 -5.21 -12.39 11.73
N GLY A 43 -6.16 -13.24 11.64
CA GLY A 43 -6.36 -14.04 10.43
C GLY A 43 -7.20 -13.38 9.35
N ASP A 44 -7.66 -12.15 9.59
CA ASP A 44 -8.62 -11.50 8.70
C ASP A 44 -8.03 -10.44 7.81
N TYR A 45 -6.72 -10.30 7.79
CA TYR A 45 -6.09 -9.25 6.98
C TYR A 45 -6.30 -9.48 5.50
N PRO A 46 -6.43 -8.41 4.70
CA PRO A 46 -6.76 -8.57 3.29
C PRO A 46 -5.71 -9.36 2.55
N SER A 47 -6.18 -10.23 1.66
CA SER A 47 -5.28 -11.01 0.81
C SER A 47 -4.71 -10.13 -0.28
N ASP A 48 -3.63 -10.60 -0.90
CA ASP A 48 -3.07 -9.89 -2.04
C ASP A 48 -4.09 -9.75 -3.15
N ALA A 49 -4.94 -10.77 -3.34
CA ALA A 49 -5.99 -10.72 -4.37
C ALA A 49 -6.99 -9.61 -4.08
N LEU A 50 -7.40 -9.44 -2.82
CA LEU A 50 -8.31 -8.37 -2.47
C LEU A 50 -7.66 -7.00 -2.65
N ILE A 51 -6.39 -6.88 -2.26
CA ILE A 51 -5.68 -5.62 -2.43
C ILE A 51 -5.59 -5.26 -3.91
N HIS A 52 -5.36 -6.25 -4.77
CA HIS A 52 -5.34 -6.02 -6.21
C HIS A 52 -6.70 -5.50 -6.69
N ARG A 53 -7.80 -6.12 -6.23
CA ARG A 53 -9.13 -5.67 -6.63
C ARG A 53 -9.44 -4.27 -6.11
N LEU A 54 -8.99 -3.96 -4.90
CA LEU A 54 -9.17 -2.61 -4.35
C LEU A 54 -8.41 -1.58 -5.18
N ALA A 55 -7.17 -1.89 -5.52
CA ALA A 55 -6.37 -0.96 -6.32
C ALA A 55 -7.01 -0.74 -7.68
N ASP A 56 -7.50 -1.81 -8.29
CA ASP A 56 -8.14 -1.72 -9.59
C ASP A 56 -9.43 -0.90 -9.53
N ALA A 57 -10.30 -1.20 -8.59
CA ALA A 57 -11.58 -0.49 -8.46
C ALA A 57 -11.38 0.98 -8.10
N LEU A 58 -10.43 1.26 -7.23
CA LEU A 58 -10.19 2.62 -6.75
C LEU A 58 -9.22 3.39 -7.63
N GLU A 59 -8.68 2.74 -8.65
CA GLU A 59 -7.67 3.33 -9.54
C GLU A 59 -6.48 3.85 -8.73
N ALA A 60 -6.02 3.01 -7.83
CA ALA A 60 -4.95 3.35 -6.91
C ALA A 60 -3.70 2.56 -7.21
N ASP A 61 -2.58 3.03 -6.66
CA ASP A 61 -1.30 2.36 -6.78
C ASP A 61 -1.32 1.10 -5.91
N GLU A 62 -1.28 -0.06 -6.55
CA GLU A 62 -1.35 -1.33 -5.84
C GLU A 62 -0.16 -1.50 -4.90
N GLU A 63 1.03 -1.06 -5.31
CA GLU A 63 2.21 -1.19 -4.46
C GLU A 63 2.07 -0.36 -3.19
N GLU A 64 1.49 0.83 -3.31
CA GLU A 64 1.23 1.64 -2.14
C GLU A 64 0.32 0.90 -1.16
N LEU A 65 -0.75 0.32 -1.68
CA LEU A 65 -1.69 -0.40 -0.82
C LEU A 65 -1.05 -1.63 -0.19
N LEU A 66 -0.23 -2.35 -0.95
CA LEU A 66 0.48 -3.50 -0.40
C LEU A 66 1.39 -3.09 0.75
N ILE A 67 2.14 -2.01 0.57
CA ILE A 67 3.05 -1.53 1.61
C ILE A 67 2.28 -1.09 2.84
N LEU A 68 1.17 -0.38 2.67
CA LEU A 68 0.35 0.03 3.80
C LEU A 68 -0.25 -1.17 4.54
N ALA A 69 -0.53 -2.24 3.81
CA ALA A 69 -1.00 -3.48 4.42
C ALA A 69 0.14 -4.30 5.01
N LYS A 70 1.36 -3.74 4.98
CA LYS A 70 2.58 -4.38 5.50
C LYS A 70 2.93 -5.64 4.73
N LYS A 71 2.64 -5.63 3.44
CA LYS A 71 3.02 -6.72 2.55
C LYS A 71 4.08 -6.21 1.59
N VAL A 72 4.98 -7.08 1.23
CA VAL A 72 6.07 -6.71 0.33
C VAL A 72 5.70 -7.17 -1.08
N PRO A 73 5.74 -6.27 -2.09
CA PRO A 73 5.45 -6.69 -3.46
C PRO A 73 6.37 -7.82 -3.90
N GLU A 74 5.85 -8.72 -4.70
CA GLU A 74 6.57 -9.94 -5.07
C GLU A 74 7.94 -9.68 -5.70
N PRO A 75 8.09 -8.73 -6.64
CA PRO A 75 9.42 -8.48 -7.21
C PRO A 75 10.44 -8.04 -6.16
N VAL A 76 10.01 -7.25 -5.17
CA VAL A 76 10.89 -6.81 -4.09
C VAL A 76 11.26 -7.99 -3.20
N LYS A 77 10.26 -8.81 -2.87
CA LYS A 77 10.48 -9.98 -2.04
C LYS A 77 11.49 -10.92 -2.69
N LYS A 78 11.33 -11.17 -3.99
CA LYS A 78 12.22 -12.03 -4.72
C LYS A 78 13.65 -11.49 -4.69
N ARG A 79 13.80 -10.19 -4.92
CA ARG A 79 15.13 -9.58 -4.90
C ARG A 79 15.76 -9.62 -3.50
N PHE A 80 14.92 -9.44 -2.49
CA PHE A 80 15.38 -9.52 -1.10
C PHE A 80 15.98 -10.90 -0.82
N LEU A 81 15.31 -11.96 -1.29
CA LEU A 81 15.80 -13.31 -1.05
C LEU A 81 17.10 -13.57 -1.78
N GLN A 82 17.33 -12.90 -2.90
CA GLN A 82 18.58 -13.03 -3.66
C GLN A 82 19.71 -12.22 -3.04
N ARG A 83 19.41 -11.10 -2.44
CA ARG A 83 20.43 -10.20 -1.90
C ARG A 83 20.03 -9.67 -0.51
N PRO A 84 19.90 -10.56 0.46
CA PRO A 84 19.55 -10.09 1.81
C PRO A 84 20.58 -9.13 2.40
N ASP A 85 21.84 -9.28 2.00
CA ASP A 85 22.89 -8.37 2.44
C ASP A 85 22.62 -6.94 2.03
N ALA A 86 22.20 -6.73 0.78
CA ALA A 86 21.93 -5.39 0.27
C ALA A 86 20.73 -4.76 0.97
N PHE A 87 19.68 -5.54 1.20
CA PHE A 87 18.49 -4.99 1.85
C PHE A 87 18.72 -4.70 3.32
N ARG A 88 19.58 -5.50 3.97
CA ARG A 88 19.95 -5.18 5.34
C ARG A 88 20.72 -3.86 5.40
N ALA A 89 21.59 -3.62 4.42
CA ALA A 89 22.32 -2.38 4.34
C ALA A 89 21.38 -1.19 4.11
N PHE A 90 20.39 -1.37 3.22
CA PHE A 90 19.40 -0.33 2.98
C PHE A 90 18.67 0.06 4.25
N ALA A 91 18.37 -0.93 5.10
CA ALA A 91 17.59 -0.67 6.31
C ALA A 91 18.32 0.28 7.26
N SER A 92 19.64 0.36 7.18
CA SER A 92 20.40 1.26 8.05
C SER A 92 20.79 2.56 7.38
N CYS A 93 20.41 2.79 6.13
CA CYS A 93 20.70 4.02 5.42
C CYS A 93 19.73 5.13 5.81
N ASP A 94 20.23 6.35 5.86
CA ASP A 94 19.34 7.50 6.04
C ASP A 94 18.76 7.91 4.68
N ASP A 95 17.82 8.84 4.71
CA ASP A 95 17.15 9.26 3.48
C ASP A 95 18.10 9.90 2.49
N ALA A 96 19.07 10.66 2.97
CA ALA A 96 20.01 11.31 2.06
C ALA A 96 20.82 10.27 1.28
N THR A 97 21.24 9.21 1.96
CA THR A 97 21.99 8.15 1.29
C THR A 97 21.10 7.42 0.29
N LEU A 98 19.84 7.15 0.67
CA LEU A 98 18.92 6.47 -0.24
C LEU A 98 18.65 7.33 -1.48
N ASP A 99 18.51 8.62 -1.31
CA ASP A 99 18.30 9.52 -2.44
C ASP A 99 19.48 9.48 -3.40
N LYS A 100 20.70 9.44 -2.86
CA LYS A 100 21.88 9.34 -3.70
C LYS A 100 21.91 8.04 -4.48
N LEU A 101 21.56 6.94 -3.82
CA LEU A 101 21.54 5.65 -4.49
C LEU A 101 20.48 5.62 -5.60
N MET A 102 19.31 6.21 -5.34
CA MET A 102 18.28 6.28 -6.35
C MET A 102 18.75 7.08 -7.56
N ALA A 103 19.45 8.19 -7.31
CA ALA A 103 19.97 9.00 -8.39
C ALA A 103 20.98 8.22 -9.23
N GLU A 104 21.80 7.39 -8.58
CA GLU A 104 22.79 6.60 -9.31
C GLU A 104 22.16 5.57 -10.23
N ILE A 105 21.02 5.02 -9.85
CA ILE A 105 20.35 4.06 -10.70
C ILE A 105 19.34 4.70 -11.64
N GLY A 106 19.32 6.03 -11.69
CA GLY A 106 18.49 6.74 -12.66
C GLY A 106 17.05 6.95 -12.23
N GLN A 107 16.77 6.82 -10.94
CA GLN A 107 15.44 7.04 -10.41
C GLN A 107 15.35 8.36 -9.70
N THR A 108 14.21 9.03 -9.81
CA THR A 108 13.97 10.27 -9.08
C THR A 108 13.27 9.95 -7.77
N PRO A 109 13.82 10.39 -6.63
CA PRO A 109 13.16 10.14 -5.36
C PRO A 109 11.82 10.83 -5.31
N LYS A 110 10.83 10.17 -4.71
CA LYS A 110 9.54 10.79 -4.52
C LYS A 110 9.62 11.80 -3.39
N PRO A 111 8.95 12.95 -3.53
CA PRO A 111 8.91 13.91 -2.44
C PRO A 111 8.21 13.29 -1.23
N ARG A 112 8.84 13.37 -0.08
CA ARG A 112 8.32 12.71 1.10
C ARG A 112 7.05 13.32 1.63
N LYS A 113 6.83 14.60 1.31
CA LYS A 113 5.66 15.24 1.79
C LYS A 113 4.56 15.30 0.81
N ALA A 114 4.80 14.93 -0.39
CA ALA A 114 3.83 15.08 -1.44
C ALA A 114 2.57 14.33 -1.15
N LYS A 115 2.70 13.34 -0.36
CA LYS A 115 1.58 12.60 -0.06
C LYS A 115 0.65 13.29 0.78
N LYS A 116 0.98 14.31 1.20
CA LYS A 116 0.11 14.93 1.98
C LYS A 116 -0.66 15.85 1.40
N LYS A 117 -0.52 16.22 0.76
CA LYS A 117 -1.21 17.03 0.29
C LYS A 117 -2.11 16.80 -0.38
N SER A 118 -2.10 16.35 -0.51
CA SER A 118 -2.82 16.06 -1.14
C SER A 118 -3.69 16.23 -1.03
N LYS A 119 -3.44 16.71 -0.99
CA LYS A 119 -3.93 16.91 -0.92
C LYS A 119 -4.58 17.07 -0.90
#